data_e72bb309815e2399f6c460c161c0c5f4
#
_entry.id   e72bb309815e2399f6c460c161c0c5f4
#
_cell.length_a   1.000
_cell.length_b   1.000
_cell.length_c   1.000
_cell.angle_alpha   90.00
_cell.angle_beta   90.00
_cell.angle_gamma   90.00
#
_symmetry.space_group_name_H-M   'P 1'
#
loop_
_entity.id
_entity.type
_entity.pdbx_description
1 polymer ?
#
loop_
_entity_poly.entity_id
_entity_poly.type
_entity_poly.pdbx_seq_one_letter_code
_entity_poly.pdbx_strand_id
1 'polypeptide(L)'
;MDFNYGMLVPLSFIFGTISWRFLIATVFLENFKEWPIEKLIMPFICIHLFRYISISLMIPGLTSIGEILPFNDVLRLTLFDVACSILSMLSLFFLHKKWKGAMIFPVLLNVVGLLDLLIATLYDVPQFVANVTTLDARLFAVLTTFIPLIFVSHTFMVQLLWKYFRAKRQ
;
A
#
# COMPACT_ATOMS: atom_id res chain seq x y z
N MET A 1 28.90 -8.78 17.00
CA MET A 1 28.44 -8.66 15.58
C MET A 1 27.31 -7.66 15.60
N ASP A 2 27.58 -6.45 15.15
CA ASP A 2 26.53 -5.43 15.06
C ASP A 2 25.63 -5.78 13.87
N PHE A 3 24.39 -6.10 14.16
CA PHE A 3 23.43 -6.53 13.15
C PHE A 3 22.98 -5.32 12.33
N ASN A 4 23.23 -5.35 11.02
CA ASN A 4 22.88 -4.24 10.14
C ASN A 4 21.37 -4.34 9.76
N TYR A 5 20.50 -3.72 10.56
CA TYR A 5 19.06 -3.64 10.29
C TYR A 5 18.74 -2.97 8.94
N GLY A 6 19.63 -2.07 8.47
CA GLY A 6 19.44 -1.39 7.20
C GLY A 6 19.38 -2.32 5.98
N MET A 7 20.05 -3.48 6.03
CA MET A 7 19.95 -4.49 4.96
C MET A 7 18.78 -5.45 5.11
N LEU A 8 18.32 -5.67 6.35
CA LEU A 8 17.26 -6.64 6.64
C LEU A 8 15.91 -6.17 6.09
N VAL A 9 15.62 -4.88 6.18
CA VAL A 9 14.35 -4.30 5.73
C VAL A 9 14.18 -4.41 4.20
N PRO A 10 15.13 -3.99 3.34
CA PRO A 10 15.02 -4.17 1.90
C PRO A 10 14.87 -5.64 1.48
N LEU A 11 15.62 -6.55 2.08
CA LEU A 11 15.50 -7.97 1.79
C LEU A 11 14.10 -8.50 2.13
N SER A 12 13.62 -8.19 3.33
CA SER A 12 12.28 -8.61 3.76
C SER A 12 11.18 -8.00 2.89
N PHE A 13 11.35 -6.75 2.43
CA PHE A 13 10.43 -6.13 1.49
C PHE A 13 10.37 -6.88 0.15
N ILE A 14 11.52 -7.27 -0.39
CA ILE A 14 11.60 -8.05 -1.64
C ILE A 14 10.88 -9.40 -1.47
N PHE A 15 11.22 -10.16 -0.42
CA PHE A 15 10.58 -11.44 -0.15
C PHE A 15 9.07 -11.30 0.09
N GLY A 16 8.65 -10.30 0.86
CA GLY A 16 7.24 -10.00 1.08
C GLY A 16 6.50 -9.68 -0.23
N THR A 17 7.11 -8.87 -1.10
CA THR A 17 6.54 -8.53 -2.41
C THR A 17 6.39 -9.76 -3.30
N ILE A 18 7.40 -10.61 -3.39
CA ILE A 18 7.35 -11.86 -4.16
C ILE A 18 6.27 -12.78 -3.61
N SER A 19 6.22 -12.97 -2.30
CA SER A 19 5.25 -13.84 -1.63
C SER A 19 3.81 -13.38 -1.85
N TRP A 20 3.51 -12.09 -1.66
CA TRP A 20 2.19 -11.53 -1.89
C TRP A 20 1.78 -11.60 -3.36
N ARG A 21 2.71 -11.29 -4.27
CA ARG A 21 2.45 -11.39 -5.70
C ARG A 21 2.13 -12.82 -6.11
N PHE A 22 2.89 -13.79 -5.63
CA PHE A 22 2.65 -15.21 -5.88
C PHE A 22 1.28 -15.64 -5.35
N LEU A 23 0.98 -15.37 -4.09
CA LEU A 23 -0.29 -15.72 -3.45
C LEU A 23 -1.49 -15.13 -4.20
N ILE A 24 -1.44 -13.84 -4.54
CA ILE A 24 -2.54 -13.17 -5.25
C ILE A 24 -2.69 -13.71 -6.66
N ALA A 25 -1.60 -13.92 -7.38
CA ALA A 25 -1.66 -14.41 -8.77
C ALA A 25 -2.18 -15.85 -8.85
N THR A 26 -1.65 -16.75 -8.00
CA THR A 26 -1.94 -18.19 -8.11
C THR A 26 -3.20 -18.61 -7.36
N VAL A 27 -3.48 -17.99 -6.22
CA VAL A 27 -4.62 -18.40 -5.39
C VAL A 27 -5.83 -17.50 -5.67
N PHE A 28 -5.65 -16.17 -5.59
CA PHE A 28 -6.81 -15.28 -5.70
C PHE A 28 -7.28 -15.13 -7.15
N LEU A 29 -6.43 -14.68 -8.06
CA LEU A 29 -6.86 -14.35 -9.43
C LEU A 29 -7.29 -15.58 -10.24
N GLU A 30 -6.68 -16.76 -10.01
CA GLU A 30 -7.11 -17.97 -10.68
C GLU A 30 -8.49 -18.45 -10.22
N ASN A 31 -8.76 -18.39 -8.92
CA ASN A 31 -10.06 -18.80 -8.38
C ASN A 31 -11.21 -17.85 -8.74
N PHE A 32 -10.90 -16.57 -9.00
CA PHE A 32 -11.91 -15.54 -9.27
C PHE A 32 -11.83 -14.94 -10.68
N LYS A 33 -11.16 -15.62 -11.62
CA LYS A 33 -10.95 -15.14 -13.00
C LYS A 33 -12.24 -14.82 -13.76
N GLU A 34 -13.35 -15.49 -13.42
CA GLU A 34 -14.68 -15.28 -14.03
C GLU A 34 -15.42 -14.06 -13.46
N TRP A 35 -14.89 -13.44 -12.42
CA TRP A 35 -15.53 -12.26 -11.84
C TRP A 35 -15.36 -11.03 -12.73
N PRO A 36 -16.39 -10.17 -12.80
CA PRO A 36 -16.25 -8.88 -13.46
C PRO A 36 -15.18 -8.03 -12.76
N ILE A 37 -14.49 -7.20 -13.52
CA ILE A 37 -13.33 -6.43 -13.05
C ILE A 37 -13.70 -5.56 -11.84
N GLU A 38 -14.92 -5.02 -11.81
CA GLU A 38 -15.44 -4.23 -10.70
C GLU A 38 -15.48 -5.00 -9.38
N LYS A 39 -15.72 -6.32 -9.43
CA LYS A 39 -15.65 -7.20 -8.25
C LYS A 39 -14.22 -7.61 -7.93
N LEU A 40 -13.41 -7.90 -8.96
CA LEU A 40 -12.01 -8.31 -8.77
C LEU A 40 -11.15 -7.22 -8.12
N ILE A 41 -11.46 -5.94 -8.37
CA ILE A 41 -10.69 -4.82 -7.82
C ILE A 41 -11.02 -4.53 -6.34
N MET A 42 -12.21 -4.91 -5.86
CA MET A 42 -12.67 -4.59 -4.49
C MET A 42 -11.73 -5.09 -3.38
N PRO A 43 -11.25 -6.34 -3.37
CA PRO A 43 -10.32 -6.81 -2.34
C PRO A 43 -9.04 -5.99 -2.26
N PHE A 44 -8.52 -5.53 -3.40
CA PHE A 44 -7.34 -4.65 -3.43
C PHE A 44 -7.65 -3.27 -2.83
N ILE A 45 -8.83 -2.71 -3.13
CA ILE A 45 -9.29 -1.46 -2.50
C ILE A 45 -9.46 -1.64 -0.99
N CYS A 46 -10.00 -2.80 -0.53
CA CYS A 46 -10.17 -3.09 0.89
C CYS A 46 -8.85 -3.07 1.69
N ILE A 47 -7.73 -3.48 1.09
CA ILE A 47 -6.41 -3.41 1.74
C ILE A 47 -6.09 -1.96 2.12
N HIS A 48 -6.42 -1.01 1.26
CA HIS A 48 -6.12 0.42 1.48
C HIS A 48 -7.03 1.09 2.52
N LEU A 49 -8.16 0.49 2.90
CA LEU A 49 -8.96 0.99 4.03
C LEU A 49 -8.16 1.06 5.33
N PHE A 50 -7.25 0.09 5.54
CA PHE A 50 -6.49 -0.03 6.78
C PHE A 50 -5.26 0.89 6.84
N ARG A 51 -4.97 1.67 5.80
CA ARG A 51 -3.85 2.61 5.81
C ARG A 51 -4.00 3.71 6.86
N TYR A 52 -5.21 4.03 7.32
CA TYR A 52 -5.41 4.96 8.43
C TYR A 52 -4.66 4.55 9.71
N ILE A 53 -4.27 3.28 9.85
CA ILE A 53 -3.48 2.78 10.98
C ILE A 53 -2.13 3.53 11.09
N SER A 54 -1.63 4.13 10.00
CA SER A 54 -0.45 4.99 10.01
C SER A 54 -0.56 6.19 10.96
N ILE A 55 -1.78 6.60 11.36
CA ILE A 55 -1.97 7.60 12.42
C ILE A 55 -1.24 7.19 13.70
N SER A 56 -1.15 5.88 13.97
CA SER A 56 -0.42 5.36 15.12
C SER A 56 1.08 5.66 15.09
N LEU A 57 1.66 5.89 13.90
CA LEU A 57 3.06 6.25 13.73
C LEU A 57 3.39 7.64 14.34
N MET A 58 2.36 8.50 14.46
CA MET A 58 2.50 9.83 15.07
C MET A 58 2.45 9.82 16.61
N ILE A 59 2.11 8.67 17.23
CA ILE A 59 2.01 8.57 18.69
C ILE A 59 3.40 8.32 19.26
N PRO A 60 3.95 9.25 20.06
CA PRO A 60 5.27 9.08 20.67
C PRO A 60 5.38 7.78 21.48
N GLY A 61 6.46 7.05 21.29
CA GLY A 61 6.73 5.79 21.99
C GLY A 61 5.90 4.58 21.55
N LEU A 62 4.98 4.75 20.58
CA LEU A 62 4.23 3.61 20.03
C LEU A 62 5.05 2.84 18.99
N THR A 63 5.82 3.55 18.17
CA THR A 63 6.77 2.97 17.23
C THR A 63 8.08 3.75 17.24
N SER A 64 9.17 3.13 16.79
CA SER A 64 10.49 3.79 16.67
C SER A 64 10.59 4.74 15.46
N ILE A 65 9.56 4.87 14.64
CA ILE A 65 9.65 5.65 13.40
C ILE A 65 9.95 7.14 13.64
N GLY A 66 9.39 7.72 14.70
CA GLY A 66 9.62 9.13 15.09
C GLY A 66 11.03 9.41 15.61
N GLU A 67 11.79 8.36 15.95
CA GLU A 67 13.22 8.46 16.32
C GLU A 67 14.11 8.35 15.05
N ILE A 68 13.58 7.76 13.97
CA ILE A 68 14.30 7.48 12.74
C ILE A 68 14.06 8.59 11.71
N LEU A 69 12.80 9.04 11.57
CA LEU A 69 12.38 10.06 10.60
C LEU A 69 11.95 11.37 11.28
N PRO A 70 12.23 12.53 10.65
CA PRO A 70 11.70 13.81 11.11
C PRO A 70 10.16 13.81 11.19
N PHE A 71 9.59 14.54 12.15
CA PHE A 71 8.15 14.62 12.36
C PHE A 71 7.36 15.01 11.11
N ASN A 72 7.88 15.95 10.30
CA ASN A 72 7.22 16.39 9.07
C ASN A 72 7.12 15.26 8.03
N ASP A 73 8.10 14.35 7.97
CA ASP A 73 8.07 13.20 7.06
C ASP A 73 7.07 12.16 7.54
N VAL A 74 7.03 11.88 8.85
CA VAL A 74 6.01 10.99 9.45
C VAL A 74 4.60 11.56 9.23
N LEU A 75 4.41 12.87 9.42
CA LEU A 75 3.13 13.56 9.18
C LEU A 75 2.71 13.44 7.70
N ARG A 76 3.63 13.68 6.77
CA ARG A 76 3.36 13.53 5.34
C ARG A 76 2.92 12.12 4.99
N LEU A 77 3.67 11.08 5.40
CA LEU A 77 3.32 9.67 5.20
C LEU A 77 1.91 9.38 5.75
N THR A 78 1.63 9.82 6.96
CA THR A 78 0.32 9.64 7.60
C THR A 78 -0.81 10.30 6.82
N LEU A 79 -0.61 11.52 6.31
CA LEU A 79 -1.63 12.24 5.54
C LEU A 79 -1.94 11.55 4.20
N PHE A 80 -0.92 11.04 3.50
CA PHE A 80 -1.13 10.26 2.28
C PHE A 80 -1.88 8.96 2.57
N ASP A 81 -1.56 8.28 3.64
CA ASP A 81 -2.23 7.05 4.07
C ASP A 81 -3.71 7.29 4.40
N VAL A 82 -4.01 8.35 5.14
CA VAL A 82 -5.39 8.76 5.45
C VAL A 82 -6.15 9.12 4.17
N ALA A 83 -5.54 9.86 3.26
CA ALA A 83 -6.14 10.18 1.96
C ALA A 83 -6.46 8.91 1.16
N CYS A 84 -5.55 7.94 1.12
CA CYS A 84 -5.80 6.64 0.50
C CYS A 84 -6.95 5.87 1.17
N SER A 85 -7.05 5.90 2.51
CA SER A 85 -8.16 5.28 3.24
C SER A 85 -9.50 5.91 2.88
N ILE A 86 -9.58 7.24 2.81
CA ILE A 86 -10.80 7.96 2.39
C ILE A 86 -11.16 7.60 0.95
N LEU A 87 -10.19 7.63 0.02
CA LEU A 87 -10.43 7.24 -1.38
C LEU A 87 -10.88 5.79 -1.52
N SER A 88 -10.40 4.89 -0.65
CA SER A 88 -10.84 3.50 -0.60
C SER A 88 -12.28 3.38 -0.16
N MET A 89 -12.69 4.10 0.88
CA MET A 89 -14.09 4.16 1.32
C MET A 89 -15.01 4.66 0.20
N LEU A 90 -14.65 5.75 -0.45
CA LEU A 90 -15.40 6.31 -1.57
C LEU A 90 -15.47 5.32 -2.74
N SER A 91 -14.34 4.67 -3.07
CA SER A 91 -14.29 3.65 -4.13
C SER A 91 -15.27 2.52 -3.87
N LEU A 92 -15.26 1.92 -2.68
CA LEU A 92 -16.15 0.83 -2.32
C LEU A 92 -17.61 1.28 -2.29
N PHE A 93 -17.89 2.47 -1.75
CA PHE A 93 -19.25 3.02 -1.70
C PHE A 93 -19.84 3.19 -3.10
N PHE A 94 -19.14 3.84 -4.02
CA PHE A 94 -19.65 4.10 -5.36
C PHE A 94 -19.67 2.85 -6.23
N LEU A 95 -18.74 1.90 -6.06
CA LEU A 95 -18.79 0.60 -6.71
C LEU A 95 -20.00 -0.22 -6.22
N HIS A 96 -20.27 -0.22 -4.91
CA HIS A 96 -21.45 -0.89 -4.34
C HIS A 96 -22.75 -0.30 -4.87
N LYS A 97 -22.85 1.03 -4.99
CA LYS A 97 -24.00 1.74 -5.57
C LYS A 97 -24.10 1.61 -7.10
N LYS A 98 -23.16 0.93 -7.76
CA LYS A 98 -23.10 0.76 -9.22
C LYS A 98 -23.19 2.09 -9.99
N TRP A 99 -22.60 3.15 -9.43
CA TRP A 99 -22.60 4.46 -10.08
C TRP A 99 -21.78 4.41 -11.37
N LYS A 100 -22.29 5.02 -12.47
CA LYS A 100 -21.66 4.95 -13.81
C LYS A 100 -20.21 5.46 -13.85
N GLY A 101 -19.82 6.37 -12.95
CA GLY A 101 -18.46 6.91 -12.82
C GLY A 101 -17.62 6.26 -11.73
N ALA A 102 -18.10 5.20 -11.06
CA ALA A 102 -17.47 4.64 -9.85
C ALA A 102 -15.99 4.32 -9.99
N MET A 103 -15.54 3.89 -11.18
CA MET A 103 -14.13 3.51 -11.42
C MET A 103 -13.15 4.69 -11.38
N ILE A 104 -13.61 5.94 -11.30
CA ILE A 104 -12.72 7.09 -11.12
C ILE A 104 -12.05 7.08 -9.75
N PHE A 105 -12.75 6.62 -8.71
CA PHE A 105 -12.21 6.58 -7.34
C PHE A 105 -11.08 5.57 -7.18
N PRO A 106 -11.17 4.31 -7.67
CA PRO A 106 -10.03 3.41 -7.74
C PRO A 106 -8.84 3.96 -8.55
N VAL A 107 -9.08 4.72 -9.62
CA VAL A 107 -8.01 5.40 -10.36
C VAL A 107 -7.33 6.45 -9.47
N LEU A 108 -8.09 7.32 -8.82
CA LEU A 108 -7.54 8.34 -7.91
C LEU A 108 -6.79 7.71 -6.75
N LEU A 109 -7.36 6.67 -6.11
CA LEU A 109 -6.68 5.90 -5.06
C LEU A 109 -5.33 5.37 -5.55
N ASN A 110 -5.31 4.81 -6.75
CA ASN A 110 -4.09 4.22 -7.30
C ASN A 110 -3.04 5.28 -7.63
N VAL A 111 -3.45 6.42 -8.17
CA VAL A 111 -2.54 7.55 -8.47
C VAL A 111 -1.96 8.11 -7.17
N VAL A 112 -2.79 8.43 -6.19
CA VAL A 112 -2.34 8.99 -4.90
C VAL A 112 -1.43 8.02 -4.17
N GLY A 113 -1.81 6.72 -4.11
CA GLY A 113 -1.01 5.72 -3.41
C GLY A 113 0.31 5.39 -4.11
N LEU A 114 0.38 5.42 -5.44
CA LEU A 114 1.64 5.26 -6.16
C LEU A 114 2.55 6.47 -6.01
N LEU A 115 2.00 7.68 -5.98
CA LEU A 115 2.77 8.90 -5.68
C LEU A 115 3.36 8.84 -4.27
N ASP A 116 2.56 8.43 -3.29
CA ASP A 116 3.04 8.22 -1.92
C ASP A 116 4.18 7.22 -1.86
N LEU A 117 4.02 6.04 -2.45
CA LEU A 117 5.07 5.01 -2.51
C LEU A 117 6.34 5.50 -3.22
N LEU A 118 6.20 6.31 -4.27
CA LEU A 118 7.33 6.89 -4.99
C LEU A 118 8.10 7.88 -4.10
N ILE A 119 7.37 8.78 -3.43
CA ILE A 119 7.96 9.76 -2.50
C ILE A 119 8.64 9.03 -1.34
N ALA A 120 7.96 8.07 -0.72
CA ALA A 120 8.54 7.27 0.37
C ALA A 120 9.82 6.56 -0.08
N THR A 121 9.83 5.96 -1.28
CA THR A 121 11.00 5.26 -1.80
C THR A 121 12.19 6.20 -2.06
N LEU A 122 11.94 7.41 -2.56
CA LEU A 122 13.00 8.35 -2.94
C LEU A 122 13.55 9.16 -1.76
N TYR A 123 12.70 9.46 -0.76
CA TYR A 123 13.06 10.36 0.35
C TYR A 123 13.10 9.66 1.71
N ASP A 124 12.10 8.86 2.05
CA ASP A 124 11.98 8.30 3.40
C ASP A 124 12.81 7.04 3.57
N VAL A 125 12.84 6.15 2.57
CA VAL A 125 13.64 4.91 2.65
C VAL A 125 15.14 5.18 2.82
N PRO A 126 15.79 6.10 2.08
CA PRO A 126 17.20 6.42 2.30
C PRO A 126 17.49 6.96 3.70
N GLN A 127 16.63 7.85 4.22
CA GLN A 127 16.76 8.37 5.58
C GLN A 127 16.55 7.27 6.63
N PHE A 128 15.54 6.43 6.41
CA PHE A 128 15.26 5.28 7.28
C PHE A 128 16.48 4.34 7.35
N VAL A 129 17.00 3.93 6.21
CA VAL A 129 18.16 3.01 6.14
C VAL A 129 19.40 3.61 6.80
N ALA A 130 19.62 4.93 6.63
CA ALA A 130 20.77 5.63 7.22
C ALA A 130 20.67 5.77 8.76
N ASN A 131 19.48 5.91 9.31
CA ASN A 131 19.26 6.27 10.71
C ASN A 131 18.73 5.11 11.57
N VAL A 132 18.34 3.96 10.98
CA VAL A 132 17.80 2.84 11.73
C VAL A 132 18.88 2.18 12.59
N THR A 133 18.88 2.47 13.89
CA THR A 133 19.73 1.83 14.89
C THR A 133 18.97 0.77 15.69
N THR A 134 17.66 0.94 15.82
CA THR A 134 16.74 0.02 16.49
C THR A 134 15.50 -0.16 15.64
N LEU A 135 14.93 -1.34 15.65
CA LEU A 135 13.72 -1.67 14.90
C LEU A 135 12.78 -2.45 15.82
N ASP A 136 11.69 -1.81 16.24
CA ASP A 136 10.68 -2.50 17.03
C ASP A 136 9.88 -3.50 16.17
N ALA A 137 9.33 -4.54 16.82
CA ALA A 137 8.64 -5.62 16.12
C ALA A 137 7.39 -5.16 15.35
N ARG A 138 6.74 -4.06 15.80
CA ARG A 138 5.54 -3.52 15.13
C ARG A 138 5.92 -2.85 13.82
N LEU A 139 6.93 -1.98 13.87
CA LEU A 139 7.45 -1.30 12.68
C LEU A 139 8.04 -2.32 11.69
N PHE A 140 8.76 -3.33 12.18
CA PHE A 140 9.28 -4.41 11.37
C PHE A 140 8.14 -5.15 10.64
N ALA A 141 7.07 -5.54 11.32
CA ALA A 141 5.92 -6.22 10.73
C ALA A 141 5.24 -5.36 9.65
N VAL A 142 5.08 -4.05 9.89
CA VAL A 142 4.54 -3.12 8.90
C VAL A 142 5.41 -3.08 7.64
N LEU A 143 6.71 -2.87 7.80
CA LEU A 143 7.65 -2.73 6.68
C LEU A 143 7.81 -4.02 5.85
N THR A 144 7.72 -5.18 6.49
CA THR A 144 8.00 -6.47 5.84
C THR A 144 6.75 -7.19 5.33
N THR A 145 5.58 -6.84 5.82
CA THR A 145 4.32 -7.51 5.46
C THR A 145 3.34 -6.54 4.82
N PHE A 146 3.01 -5.44 5.51
CA PHE A 146 1.93 -4.56 5.08
C PHE A 146 2.35 -3.67 3.90
N ILE A 147 3.54 -3.06 3.93
CA ILE A 147 4.02 -2.23 2.81
C ILE A 147 4.19 -3.04 1.51
N PRO A 148 4.79 -4.26 1.51
CA PRO A 148 4.79 -5.13 0.32
C PRO A 148 3.40 -5.46 -0.20
N LEU A 149 2.43 -5.72 0.68
CA LEU A 149 1.04 -6.00 0.30
C LEU A 149 0.40 -4.77 -0.38
N ILE A 150 0.58 -3.56 0.17
CA ILE A 150 0.12 -2.30 -0.42
C ILE A 150 0.73 -2.13 -1.82
N PHE A 151 2.04 -2.31 -1.95
CA PHE A 151 2.74 -2.17 -3.24
C PHE A 151 2.18 -3.15 -4.29
N VAL A 152 2.05 -4.43 -3.92
CA VAL A 152 1.49 -5.46 -4.82
C VAL A 152 0.04 -5.15 -5.19
N SER A 153 -0.78 -4.70 -4.24
CA SER A 153 -2.18 -4.34 -4.50
C SER A 153 -2.30 -3.22 -5.54
N HIS A 154 -1.47 -2.16 -5.46
CA HIS A 154 -1.43 -1.11 -6.46
C HIS A 154 -1.06 -1.65 -7.85
N THR A 155 -0.07 -2.55 -7.94
CA THR A 155 0.32 -3.12 -9.24
C THR A 155 -0.80 -3.95 -9.88
N PHE A 156 -1.55 -4.72 -9.09
CA PHE A 156 -2.72 -5.44 -9.60
C PHE A 156 -3.88 -4.50 -9.94
N MET A 157 -4.11 -3.44 -9.17
CA MET A 157 -5.11 -2.42 -9.50
C MET A 157 -4.81 -1.75 -10.84
N VAL A 158 -3.55 -1.39 -11.13
CA VAL A 158 -3.14 -0.87 -12.46
C VAL A 158 -3.53 -1.84 -13.57
N GLN A 159 -3.20 -3.13 -13.41
CA GLN A 159 -3.51 -4.15 -14.42
C GLN A 159 -5.02 -4.31 -14.65
N LEU A 160 -5.82 -4.33 -13.58
CA LEU A 160 -7.28 -4.46 -13.66
C LEU A 160 -7.92 -3.21 -14.28
N LEU A 161 -7.49 -2.02 -13.87
CA LEU A 161 -7.95 -0.74 -14.44
C LEU A 161 -7.61 -0.65 -15.93
N TRP A 162 -6.40 -1.03 -16.31
CA TRP A 162 -6.00 -1.09 -17.72
C TRP A 162 -6.91 -2.01 -18.55
N LYS A 163 -7.17 -3.23 -18.05
CA LYS A 163 -8.09 -4.18 -18.70
C LYS A 163 -9.50 -3.61 -18.82
N TYR A 164 -10.02 -2.97 -17.76
CA TYR A 164 -11.34 -2.36 -17.75
C TYR A 164 -11.50 -1.28 -18.83
N PHE A 165 -10.57 -0.34 -18.89
CA PHE A 165 -10.65 0.75 -19.87
C PHE A 165 -10.40 0.28 -21.30
N ARG A 166 -9.56 -0.73 -21.49
CA ARG A 166 -9.35 -1.34 -22.81
C ARG A 166 -10.62 -2.03 -23.32
N ALA A 167 -11.32 -2.79 -22.50
CA ALA A 167 -12.57 -3.45 -22.87
C ALA A 167 -13.70 -2.48 -23.21
N LYS A 168 -13.71 -1.27 -22.64
CA LYS A 168 -14.71 -0.23 -22.98
C LYS A 168 -14.46 0.52 -24.28
N ARG A 169 -13.28 0.38 -24.86
CA ARG A 169 -12.93 1.03 -26.13
C ARG A 169 -13.22 0.15 -27.35
N GLN A 170 -13.48 -1.13 -27.13
CA GLN A 170 -13.92 -2.11 -28.14
C GLN A 170 -15.45 -2.18 -28.21
#